data_fe6e192d2ec40ff118d89215bdb6912f
#
_entry.id   fe6e192d2ec40ff118d89215bdb6912f
#
_cell.length_a   1.000
_cell.length_b   1.000
_cell.length_c   1.000
_cell.angle_alpha   90.00
_cell.angle_beta   90.00
_cell.angle_gamma   90.00
#
_symmetry.space_group_name_H-M   'P 1'
#
loop_
_entity.id
_entity.type
_entity.pdbx_description
1 polymer ?
#
loop_
_entity_poly.entity_id
_entity_poly.type
_entity_poly.pdbx_seq_one_letter_code
_entity_poly.pdbx_strand_id
1 'polypeptide(L)'
;MELGKESGISFMQGQERILKGPYELAIDITNKCNYRCKHCYNASGENSVIDNELSDMEFIEMIKNIAEAKPYNVCFCGGEPTIRLELLCMAAEILHANGTPYISIVSNGFFWNDEVAMKLKEAHVNRVQISLDGASTETCYKLRQEEKAFEKAINALVLLNKYKFKDTNIAFCPTKFNITEFESVCNICKDIGISEIRVQPLMLSGRARKYVHELLPSHEQYIDLLKKIDFLNVVYSNTMNISWGDPLDHIFRFKSGQNDITTYASIKANGDIPISPYLPLSVGNVRKHSFLDYWRAGLPIVWRLDIAKKLADNLMCMTDMARHVEEVPDTWWEEDIKIDIIDDHLLY
;
A
#
# COMPACT_ATOMS: atom_id res chain seq x y z
N MET A 1 18.52 -17.72 -30.70
CA MET A 1 18.52 -16.51 -29.87
C MET A 1 17.83 -16.88 -28.56
N GLU A 2 18.64 -17.28 -27.56
CA GLU A 2 18.15 -17.76 -26.27
C GLU A 2 17.82 -16.57 -25.35
N LEU A 3 16.61 -16.08 -25.42
CA LEU A 3 16.08 -15.01 -24.53
C LEU A 3 15.26 -15.56 -23.36
N GLY A 4 15.35 -16.86 -23.08
CA GLY A 4 14.43 -17.54 -22.15
C GLY A 4 14.98 -17.90 -20.75
N LYS A 5 16.25 -17.70 -20.45
CA LYS A 5 16.83 -18.23 -19.19
C LYS A 5 16.99 -17.22 -18.05
N GLU A 6 16.80 -15.92 -18.29
CA GLU A 6 16.98 -14.86 -17.25
C GLU A 6 15.69 -14.17 -16.78
N SER A 7 14.53 -14.49 -17.34
CA SER A 7 13.28 -13.73 -17.09
C SER A 7 12.51 -14.12 -15.82
N GLY A 8 12.98 -15.05 -15.00
CA GLY A 8 12.28 -15.44 -13.77
C GLY A 8 10.89 -16.09 -13.98
N ILE A 9 10.53 -16.43 -15.22
CA ILE A 9 9.24 -17.04 -15.56
C ILE A 9 9.34 -18.57 -15.44
N SER A 10 8.47 -19.17 -14.64
CA SER A 10 8.29 -20.63 -14.59
C SER A 10 7.10 -21.01 -15.46
N PHE A 11 7.24 -22.10 -16.21
CA PHE A 11 6.12 -22.69 -16.96
C PHE A 11 5.58 -23.87 -16.18
N MET A 12 4.33 -23.81 -15.72
CA MET A 12 3.60 -24.99 -15.30
C MET A 12 3.07 -25.75 -16.53
N GLN A 13 2.97 -27.09 -16.43
CA GLN A 13 2.58 -27.93 -17.57
C GLN A 13 1.27 -27.43 -18.17
N GLY A 14 1.42 -26.88 -19.34
CA GLY A 14 0.32 -26.75 -20.27
C GLY A 14 -0.16 -25.36 -20.59
N GLN A 15 0.11 -24.26 -19.87
CA GLN A 15 -0.44 -23.02 -20.41
C GLN A 15 -0.28 -21.71 -19.60
N GLU A 16 -0.06 -21.74 -18.30
CA GLU A 16 -0.05 -20.49 -17.52
C GLU A 16 1.38 -20.03 -17.19
N ARG A 17 1.66 -18.78 -17.49
CA ARG A 17 2.94 -18.13 -17.12
C ARG A 17 2.80 -17.52 -15.72
N ILE A 18 3.27 -18.21 -14.71
CA ILE A 18 3.33 -17.72 -13.33
C ILE A 18 4.76 -17.28 -13.04
N LEU A 19 4.90 -16.08 -12.47
CA LEU A 19 6.20 -15.59 -12.01
C LEU A 19 6.72 -16.46 -10.87
N LYS A 20 8.04 -16.54 -10.71
CA LYS A 20 8.69 -17.26 -9.59
C LYS A 20 8.43 -16.63 -8.22
N GLY A 21 8.02 -15.37 -8.21
CA GLY A 21 7.63 -14.58 -7.04
C GLY A 21 6.82 -13.36 -7.50
N PRO A 22 6.34 -12.52 -6.58
CA PRO A 22 5.56 -11.34 -6.93
C PRO A 22 6.39 -10.35 -7.73
N TYR A 23 5.74 -9.65 -8.66
CA TYR A 23 6.31 -8.49 -9.31
C TYR A 23 6.39 -7.31 -8.35
N GLU A 24 5.33 -7.10 -7.60
CA GLU A 24 5.25 -6.10 -6.53
C GLU A 24 4.79 -6.71 -5.21
N LEU A 25 5.41 -6.29 -4.12
CA LEU A 25 5.10 -6.75 -2.77
C LEU A 25 5.02 -5.55 -1.83
N ALA A 26 3.88 -5.40 -1.14
CA ALA A 26 3.74 -4.46 -0.04
C ALA A 26 3.91 -5.19 1.31
N ILE A 27 4.73 -4.64 2.20
CA ILE A 27 5.00 -5.25 3.50
C ILE A 27 4.79 -4.21 4.59
N ASP A 28 3.86 -4.50 5.50
CA ASP A 28 3.71 -3.71 6.71
C ASP A 28 4.83 -4.09 7.68
N ILE A 29 5.83 -3.21 7.84
CA ILE A 29 6.95 -3.45 8.76
C ILE A 29 6.53 -3.35 10.22
N THR A 30 5.49 -2.55 10.50
CA THR A 30 4.83 -2.40 11.79
C THR A 30 3.42 -1.86 11.58
N ASN A 31 2.53 -2.15 12.51
CA ASN A 31 1.23 -1.49 12.55
C ASN A 31 1.18 -0.33 13.57
N LYS A 32 2.29 -0.09 14.29
CA LYS A 32 2.44 1.09 15.15
C LYS A 32 2.48 2.34 14.30
N CYS A 33 1.78 3.37 14.74
CA CYS A 33 1.75 4.68 14.08
C CYS A 33 1.66 5.77 15.13
N ASN A 34 2.34 6.88 14.90
CA ASN A 34 2.26 8.06 15.74
C ASN A 34 1.05 8.94 15.41
N TYR A 35 0.36 8.71 14.27
CA TYR A 35 -0.87 9.42 13.90
C TYR A 35 -2.13 8.60 14.20
N ARG A 36 -3.28 9.31 14.25
CA ARG A 36 -4.62 8.71 14.37
C ARG A 36 -5.55 9.22 13.28
N CYS A 37 -5.08 9.11 12.01
CA CYS A 37 -5.80 9.64 10.84
C CYS A 37 -7.23 9.09 10.78
N LYS A 38 -8.22 9.96 10.62
CA LYS A 38 -9.64 9.57 10.50
C LYS A 38 -9.89 8.65 9.31
N HIS A 39 -9.16 8.86 8.20
CA HIS A 39 -9.29 8.09 6.97
C HIS A 39 -8.39 6.84 6.90
N CYS A 40 -7.75 6.44 8.00
CA CYS A 40 -6.86 5.28 8.01
C CYS A 40 -7.63 3.98 7.80
N TYR A 41 -7.44 3.37 6.62
CA TYR A 41 -8.09 2.10 6.27
C TYR A 41 -7.57 0.91 7.09
N ASN A 42 -6.36 1.00 7.65
CA ASN A 42 -5.71 -0.05 8.42
C ASN A 42 -5.90 0.11 9.94
N ALA A 43 -6.59 1.18 10.42
CA ALA A 43 -6.70 1.51 11.84
C ALA A 43 -5.36 1.46 12.60
N SER A 44 -4.26 1.82 11.92
CA SER A 44 -2.90 1.69 12.45
C SER A 44 -2.74 2.41 13.79
N GLY A 45 -2.00 1.76 14.68
CA GLY A 45 -1.77 2.24 16.04
C GLY A 45 -2.86 1.85 17.07
N GLU A 46 -3.95 1.21 16.63
CA GLU A 46 -5.10 0.86 17.49
C GLU A 46 -5.58 -0.59 17.33
N ASN A 47 -5.17 -1.31 16.30
CA ASN A 47 -5.64 -2.67 16.05
C ASN A 47 -4.75 -3.74 16.75
N SER A 48 -5.30 -4.93 16.96
CA SER A 48 -4.66 -6.06 17.64
C SER A 48 -3.44 -6.64 16.90
N VAL A 49 -3.21 -6.26 15.66
CA VAL A 49 -2.00 -6.68 14.90
C VAL A 49 -0.72 -6.26 15.62
N ILE A 50 -0.75 -5.12 16.34
CA ILE A 50 0.42 -4.60 17.10
C ILE A 50 0.92 -5.61 18.15
N ASP A 51 0.02 -6.33 18.79
CA ASP A 51 0.35 -7.24 19.88
C ASP A 51 1.07 -8.51 19.40
N ASN A 52 1.03 -8.78 18.08
CA ASN A 52 1.55 -10.00 17.48
C ASN A 52 2.43 -9.72 16.24
N GLU A 53 3.07 -8.56 16.16
CA GLU A 53 3.99 -8.23 15.07
C GLU A 53 5.16 -9.22 14.99
N LEU A 54 5.67 -9.39 13.77
CA LEU A 54 6.92 -10.13 13.56
C LEU A 54 8.05 -9.45 14.34
N SER A 55 8.82 -10.25 15.07
CA SER A 55 10.10 -9.82 15.64
C SER A 55 11.08 -9.40 14.54
N ASP A 56 12.12 -8.66 14.87
CA ASP A 56 13.14 -8.25 13.90
C ASP A 56 13.76 -9.48 13.20
N MET A 57 13.97 -10.56 13.95
CA MET A 57 14.57 -11.79 13.43
C MET A 57 13.62 -12.50 12.44
N GLU A 58 12.34 -12.68 12.78
CA GLU A 58 11.33 -13.27 11.92
C GLU A 58 11.16 -12.41 10.63
N PHE A 59 11.15 -11.09 10.79
CA PHE A 59 11.02 -10.16 9.67
C PHE A 59 12.21 -10.27 8.70
N ILE A 60 13.45 -10.29 9.19
CA ILE A 60 14.65 -10.42 8.36
C ILE A 60 14.70 -11.77 7.68
N GLU A 61 14.29 -12.85 8.33
CA GLU A 61 14.23 -14.18 7.71
C GLU A 61 13.21 -14.24 6.58
N MET A 62 12.04 -13.64 6.77
CA MET A 62 11.05 -13.46 5.72
C MET A 62 11.61 -12.64 4.54
N ILE A 63 12.30 -11.54 4.80
CA ILE A 63 12.92 -10.70 3.75
C ILE A 63 13.97 -11.48 2.95
N LYS A 64 14.81 -12.29 3.59
CA LYS A 64 15.79 -13.14 2.89
C LYS A 64 15.09 -14.12 1.96
N ASN A 65 14.02 -14.76 2.42
CA ASN A 65 13.23 -15.68 1.58
C ASN A 65 12.61 -14.95 0.38
N ILE A 66 12.00 -13.77 0.58
CA ILE A 66 11.44 -12.96 -0.49
C ILE A 66 12.50 -12.53 -1.50
N ALA A 67 13.69 -12.16 -1.04
CA ALA A 67 14.79 -11.69 -1.88
C ALA A 67 15.27 -12.76 -2.91
N GLU A 68 15.09 -14.06 -2.62
CA GLU A 68 15.39 -15.14 -3.56
C GLU A 68 14.58 -15.04 -4.87
N ALA A 69 13.35 -14.52 -4.79
CA ALA A 69 12.49 -14.35 -5.96
C ALA A 69 12.82 -13.11 -6.78
N LYS A 70 13.64 -12.19 -6.27
CA LYS A 70 14.02 -10.93 -6.91
C LYS A 70 12.80 -10.13 -7.37
N PRO A 71 11.88 -9.75 -6.46
CA PRO A 71 10.72 -8.94 -6.82
C PRO A 71 11.17 -7.64 -7.47
N TYR A 72 10.36 -7.13 -8.42
CA TYR A 72 10.67 -5.86 -9.09
C TYR A 72 10.56 -4.66 -8.14
N ASN A 73 9.56 -4.66 -7.27
CA ASN A 73 9.35 -3.63 -6.26
C ASN A 73 8.95 -4.25 -4.93
N VAL A 74 9.61 -3.83 -3.85
CA VAL A 74 9.15 -4.08 -2.47
C VAL A 74 8.86 -2.75 -1.82
N CYS A 75 7.62 -2.57 -1.36
CA CYS A 75 7.15 -1.37 -0.71
C CYS A 75 6.96 -1.60 0.79
N PHE A 76 7.74 -0.91 1.62
CA PHE A 76 7.54 -0.91 3.05
C PHE A 76 6.45 0.07 3.45
N CYS A 77 5.42 -0.47 4.07
CA CYS A 77 4.20 0.21 4.48
C CYS A 77 3.91 -0.08 5.97
N GLY A 78 2.65 0.06 6.34
CA GLY A 78 2.10 -0.29 7.65
C GLY A 78 1.47 0.88 8.35
N GLY A 79 1.83 1.06 9.63
CA GLY A 79 1.50 2.28 10.36
C GLY A 79 2.40 3.42 9.93
N GLU A 80 3.55 3.55 10.61
CA GLU A 80 4.64 4.43 10.15
C GLU A 80 5.94 3.64 10.12
N PRO A 81 6.45 3.29 8.94
CA PRO A 81 7.61 2.40 8.81
C PRO A 81 8.89 2.96 9.40
N THR A 82 9.05 4.28 9.47
CA THR A 82 10.23 4.92 10.09
C THR A 82 10.30 4.75 11.60
N ILE A 83 9.28 4.22 12.26
CA ILE A 83 9.34 3.78 13.67
C ILE A 83 10.33 2.62 13.86
N ARG A 84 10.48 1.75 12.83
CA ARG A 84 11.45 0.64 12.81
C ARG A 84 12.54 0.91 11.77
N LEU A 85 13.14 2.09 11.79
CA LEU A 85 14.08 2.57 10.76
C LEU A 85 15.26 1.62 10.53
N GLU A 86 15.90 1.14 11.59
CA GLU A 86 17.07 0.25 11.48
C GLU A 86 16.68 -1.07 10.81
N LEU A 87 15.55 -1.65 11.20
CA LEU A 87 15.03 -2.87 10.56
C LEU A 87 14.69 -2.64 9.09
N LEU A 88 14.10 -1.50 8.76
CA LEU A 88 13.79 -1.11 7.38
C LEU A 88 15.07 -1.02 6.55
N CYS A 89 16.11 -0.35 7.05
CA CYS A 89 17.40 -0.23 6.37
C CYS A 89 18.03 -1.60 6.13
N MET A 90 18.09 -2.47 7.15
CA MET A 90 18.61 -3.84 7.00
C MET A 90 17.85 -4.64 5.94
N ALA A 91 16.52 -4.56 5.94
CA ALA A 91 15.68 -5.23 4.96
C ALA A 91 15.92 -4.71 3.53
N ALA A 92 16.03 -3.40 3.38
CA ALA A 92 16.31 -2.76 2.10
C ALA A 92 17.68 -3.15 1.52
N GLU A 93 18.72 -3.20 2.36
CA GLU A 93 20.07 -3.66 1.97
C GLU A 93 20.04 -5.12 1.49
N ILE A 94 19.34 -6.02 2.19
CA ILE A 94 19.19 -7.43 1.78
C ILE A 94 18.51 -7.52 0.40
N LEU A 95 17.42 -6.80 0.19
CA LEU A 95 16.70 -6.79 -1.09
C LEU A 95 17.57 -6.25 -2.23
N HIS A 96 18.26 -5.13 -1.98
CA HIS A 96 19.17 -4.53 -2.96
C HIS A 96 20.32 -5.47 -3.34
N ALA A 97 20.98 -6.08 -2.34
CA ALA A 97 22.09 -7.02 -2.56
C ALA A 97 21.66 -8.25 -3.38
N ASN A 98 20.37 -8.64 -3.35
CA ASN A 98 19.81 -9.72 -4.13
C ASN A 98 19.21 -9.28 -5.47
N GLY A 99 19.27 -7.99 -5.81
CA GLY A 99 18.93 -7.47 -7.14
C GLY A 99 17.49 -6.97 -7.29
N THR A 100 16.78 -6.66 -6.19
CA THR A 100 15.52 -5.92 -6.25
C THR A 100 15.75 -4.49 -6.72
N PRO A 101 15.22 -4.07 -7.89
CA PRO A 101 15.56 -2.76 -8.47
C PRO A 101 14.88 -1.58 -7.78
N TYR A 102 13.66 -1.80 -7.26
CA TYR A 102 12.90 -0.76 -6.58
C TYR A 102 12.60 -1.14 -5.14
N ILE A 103 13.01 -0.28 -4.22
CA ILE A 103 12.74 -0.39 -2.79
C ILE A 103 12.01 0.89 -2.38
N SER A 104 10.75 0.72 -2.02
CA SER A 104 9.82 1.81 -1.80
C SER A 104 9.44 1.94 -0.32
N ILE A 105 9.07 3.16 0.08
CA ILE A 105 8.50 3.44 1.41
C ILE A 105 7.30 4.37 1.27
N VAL A 106 6.24 4.11 2.05
CA VAL A 106 5.11 5.02 2.24
C VAL A 106 5.15 5.54 3.66
N SER A 107 5.31 6.86 3.84
CA SER A 107 5.51 7.48 5.16
C SER A 107 4.59 8.70 5.36
N ASN A 108 4.26 8.97 6.61
CA ASN A 108 3.57 10.20 7.00
C ASN A 108 4.49 11.42 7.14
N GLY A 109 5.80 11.22 7.01
CA GLY A 109 6.80 12.29 7.03
C GLY A 109 7.24 12.78 8.42
N PHE A 110 6.66 12.28 9.51
CA PHE A 110 6.85 12.87 10.83
C PHE A 110 8.29 12.78 11.36
N PHE A 111 8.93 11.65 11.19
CA PHE A 111 10.27 11.39 11.73
C PHE A 111 11.40 11.77 10.77
N TRP A 112 11.08 12.27 9.57
CA TRP A 112 12.07 12.65 8.58
C TRP A 112 12.92 13.83 9.04
N ASN A 113 14.22 13.65 8.97
CA ASN A 113 15.28 14.62 9.16
C ASN A 113 16.48 14.24 8.28
N ASP A 114 17.57 14.99 8.34
CA ASP A 114 18.77 14.70 7.54
C ASP A 114 19.35 13.30 7.80
N GLU A 115 19.37 12.85 9.05
CA GLU A 115 19.88 11.53 9.42
C GLU A 115 19.01 10.40 8.82
N VAL A 116 17.69 10.48 8.95
CA VAL A 116 16.74 9.51 8.39
C VAL A 116 16.85 9.47 6.86
N ALA A 117 16.91 10.64 6.22
CA ALA A 117 17.06 10.72 4.76
C ALA A 117 18.37 10.08 4.28
N MET A 118 19.48 10.31 4.98
CA MET A 118 20.77 9.70 4.66
C MET A 118 20.74 8.18 4.83
N LYS A 119 20.27 7.68 5.98
CA LYS A 119 20.19 6.23 6.24
C LYS A 119 19.34 5.51 5.19
N LEU A 120 18.17 6.04 4.85
CA LEU A 120 17.30 5.44 3.84
C LEU A 120 17.97 5.46 2.45
N LYS A 121 18.70 6.53 2.12
CA LYS A 121 19.43 6.62 0.85
C LYS A 121 20.57 5.63 0.77
N GLU A 122 21.36 5.48 1.85
CA GLU A 122 22.46 4.53 1.96
C GLU A 122 21.95 3.08 1.91
N ALA A 123 20.79 2.81 2.51
CA ALA A 123 20.10 1.52 2.44
C ALA A 123 19.42 1.25 1.08
N HIS A 124 19.69 2.07 0.05
CA HIS A 124 19.17 1.90 -1.31
C HIS A 124 17.64 2.08 -1.47
N VAL A 125 16.96 2.68 -0.51
CA VAL A 125 15.57 3.12 -0.72
C VAL A 125 15.58 4.18 -1.84
N ASN A 126 14.83 3.94 -2.90
CA ASN A 126 14.87 4.77 -4.10
C ASN A 126 13.51 5.33 -4.53
N ARG A 127 12.42 4.82 -3.97
CA ARG A 127 11.05 5.33 -4.15
C ARG A 127 10.47 5.76 -2.81
N VAL A 128 9.97 6.97 -2.72
CA VAL A 128 9.39 7.48 -1.48
C VAL A 128 8.07 8.19 -1.76
N GLN A 129 7.02 7.71 -1.09
CA GLN A 129 5.71 8.36 -1.09
C GLN A 129 5.47 9.01 0.27
N ILE A 130 5.21 10.31 0.27
CA ILE A 130 4.81 11.05 1.47
C ILE A 130 3.31 11.32 1.43
N SER A 131 2.67 11.10 2.53
CA SER A 131 1.24 11.34 2.67
C SER A 131 0.96 12.82 2.92
N LEU A 132 0.29 13.50 1.98
CA LEU A 132 -0.09 14.92 2.09
C LEU A 132 -1.54 15.13 1.67
N ASP A 133 -2.44 15.35 2.63
CA ASP A 133 -3.89 15.42 2.39
C ASP A 133 -4.48 16.81 2.48
N GLY A 134 -3.68 17.86 2.36
CA GLY A 134 -4.18 19.25 2.38
C GLY A 134 -3.10 20.24 2.09
N ALA A 135 -3.51 21.45 1.77
CA ALA A 135 -2.62 22.58 1.50
C ALA A 135 -2.41 23.49 2.73
N SER A 136 -2.93 23.09 3.88
CA SER A 136 -2.85 23.84 5.13
C SER A 136 -2.70 22.95 6.36
N THR A 137 -2.17 23.52 7.43
CA THR A 137 -2.08 22.87 8.75
C THR A 137 -3.46 22.48 9.25
N GLU A 138 -4.47 23.33 9.08
CA GLU A 138 -5.83 23.08 9.55
C GLU A 138 -6.44 21.84 8.86
N THR A 139 -6.36 21.76 7.54
CA THR A 139 -6.93 20.66 6.77
C THR A 139 -6.19 19.36 7.05
N CYS A 140 -4.87 19.36 7.09
CA CYS A 140 -4.08 18.19 7.46
C CYS A 140 -4.40 17.73 8.89
N TYR A 141 -4.54 18.64 9.86
CA TYR A 141 -4.91 18.29 11.22
C TYR A 141 -6.29 17.63 11.30
N LYS A 142 -7.30 18.18 10.62
CA LYS A 142 -8.65 17.61 10.60
C LYS A 142 -8.67 16.13 10.20
N LEU A 143 -7.80 15.73 9.27
CA LEU A 143 -7.75 14.37 8.76
C LEU A 143 -6.76 13.49 9.50
N ARG A 144 -5.57 14.00 9.80
CA ARG A 144 -4.45 13.20 10.33
C ARG A 144 -4.35 13.22 11.85
N GLN A 145 -5.09 14.13 12.52
CA GLN A 145 -5.15 14.28 13.98
C GLN A 145 -3.76 14.53 14.61
N GLU A 146 -2.89 15.23 13.87
CA GLU A 146 -1.56 15.65 14.31
C GLU A 146 -1.32 17.10 13.86
N GLU A 147 -1.04 17.98 14.80
CA GLU A 147 -0.90 19.44 14.55
C GLU A 147 0.24 19.76 13.57
N LYS A 148 1.30 18.99 13.61
CA LYS A 148 2.48 19.18 12.76
C LYS A 148 2.42 18.39 11.45
N ALA A 149 1.31 17.71 11.14
CA ALA A 149 1.23 16.82 9.97
C ALA A 149 1.60 17.52 8.67
N PHE A 150 1.11 18.73 8.43
CA PHE A 150 1.44 19.51 7.23
C PHE A 150 2.93 19.88 7.19
N GLU A 151 3.43 20.52 8.25
CA GLU A 151 4.84 20.95 8.35
C GLU A 151 5.80 19.77 8.15
N LYS A 152 5.52 18.64 8.80
CA LYS A 152 6.36 17.43 8.73
C LYS A 152 6.35 16.80 7.34
N ALA A 153 5.20 16.73 6.68
CA ALA A 153 5.11 16.24 5.31
C ALA A 153 5.91 17.14 4.34
N ILE A 154 5.75 18.46 4.45
CA ILE A 154 6.51 19.43 3.63
C ILE A 154 8.01 19.30 3.87
N ASN A 155 8.45 19.23 5.14
CA ASN A 155 9.86 19.02 5.47
C ASN A 155 10.40 17.71 4.84
N ALA A 156 9.66 16.62 4.93
CA ALA A 156 10.06 15.35 4.31
C ALA A 156 10.23 15.50 2.80
N LEU A 157 9.28 16.14 2.09
CA LEU A 157 9.36 16.38 0.66
C LEU A 157 10.59 17.24 0.27
N VAL A 158 10.91 18.28 1.04
CA VAL A 158 12.12 19.09 0.85
C VAL A 158 13.39 18.26 1.02
N LEU A 159 13.42 17.36 2.03
CA LEU A 159 14.54 16.44 2.24
C LEU A 159 14.70 15.45 1.08
N LEU A 160 13.60 14.91 0.53
CA LEU A 160 13.65 14.04 -0.63
C LEU A 160 14.34 14.70 -1.82
N ASN A 161 14.02 15.96 -2.09
CA ASN A 161 14.65 16.73 -3.15
C ASN A 161 16.13 17.03 -2.82
N LYS A 162 16.43 17.48 -1.59
CA LYS A 162 17.79 17.74 -1.10
C LYS A 162 18.71 16.54 -1.29
N TYR A 163 18.24 15.34 -0.92
CA TYR A 163 19.01 14.09 -1.01
C TYR A 163 18.85 13.36 -2.35
N LYS A 164 18.14 13.97 -3.32
CA LYS A 164 17.98 13.45 -4.69
C LYS A 164 17.47 12.01 -4.74
N PHE A 165 16.36 11.75 -4.04
CA PHE A 165 15.62 10.52 -4.24
C PHE A 165 15.06 10.50 -5.67
N LYS A 166 15.12 9.34 -6.35
CA LYS A 166 14.80 9.27 -7.78
C LYS A 166 13.32 9.40 -8.07
N ASP A 167 12.52 8.59 -7.38
CA ASP A 167 11.08 8.51 -7.59
C ASP A 167 10.37 8.97 -6.31
N THR A 168 9.91 10.22 -6.35
CA THR A 168 9.25 10.86 -5.21
C THR A 168 7.84 11.26 -5.58
N ASN A 169 6.90 10.89 -4.75
CA ASN A 169 5.51 11.24 -4.96
C ASN A 169 4.79 11.52 -3.63
N ILE A 170 3.60 12.10 -3.74
CA ILE A 170 2.68 12.19 -2.62
C ILE A 170 1.48 11.26 -2.82
N ALA A 171 0.92 10.79 -1.69
CA ALA A 171 -0.42 10.24 -1.64
C ALA A 171 -1.39 11.30 -1.15
N PHE A 172 -2.45 11.52 -1.92
CA PHE A 172 -3.56 12.40 -1.56
C PHE A 172 -4.85 11.59 -1.51
N CYS A 173 -5.50 11.55 -0.34
CA CYS A 173 -6.79 10.91 -0.17
C CYS A 173 -7.91 11.96 -0.18
N PRO A 174 -8.71 12.04 -1.26
CA PRO A 174 -9.78 13.02 -1.35
C PRO A 174 -10.89 12.72 -0.34
N THR A 175 -11.26 13.73 0.43
CA THR A 175 -12.38 13.73 1.37
C THR A 175 -13.19 15.01 1.21
N LYS A 176 -14.37 15.07 1.86
CA LYS A 176 -15.18 16.30 1.85
C LYS A 176 -14.41 17.56 2.28
N PHE A 177 -13.39 17.41 3.13
CA PHE A 177 -12.65 18.56 3.69
C PHE A 177 -11.59 19.11 2.75
N ASN A 178 -10.91 18.24 2.01
CA ASN A 178 -9.69 18.60 1.30
C ASN A 178 -9.83 18.60 -0.22
N ILE A 179 -10.91 18.02 -0.75
CA ILE A 179 -11.07 17.84 -2.21
C ILE A 179 -10.99 19.15 -2.99
N THR A 180 -11.42 20.27 -2.38
CA THR A 180 -11.33 21.60 -2.97
C THR A 180 -9.93 22.20 -2.92
N GLU A 181 -9.04 21.68 -2.04
CA GLU A 181 -7.65 22.14 -1.91
C GLU A 181 -6.69 21.44 -2.87
N PHE A 182 -7.18 20.46 -3.67
CA PHE A 182 -6.33 19.59 -4.49
C PHE A 182 -5.38 20.36 -5.42
N GLU A 183 -5.87 21.43 -6.09
CA GLU A 183 -5.02 22.25 -6.95
C GLU A 183 -3.94 22.99 -6.17
N SER A 184 -4.23 23.46 -4.97
CA SER A 184 -3.25 24.07 -4.07
C SER A 184 -2.17 23.08 -3.63
N VAL A 185 -2.55 21.82 -3.37
CA VAL A 185 -1.60 20.72 -3.11
C VAL A 185 -0.70 20.48 -4.32
N CYS A 186 -1.25 20.48 -5.53
CA CYS A 186 -0.46 20.35 -6.77
C CYS A 186 0.55 21.49 -6.92
N ASN A 187 0.15 22.72 -6.65
CA ASN A 187 1.07 23.87 -6.69
C ASN A 187 2.21 23.75 -5.69
N ILE A 188 1.92 23.36 -4.44
CA ILE A 188 2.95 23.10 -3.42
C ILE A 188 3.92 22.02 -3.89
N CYS A 189 3.42 20.90 -4.42
CA CYS A 189 4.25 19.82 -4.94
C CYS A 189 5.16 20.27 -6.08
N LYS A 190 4.62 21.05 -7.03
CA LYS A 190 5.37 21.62 -8.13
C LYS A 190 6.50 22.54 -7.64
N ASP A 191 6.20 23.42 -6.69
CA ASP A 191 7.17 24.38 -6.15
C ASP A 191 8.32 23.67 -5.40
N ILE A 192 8.04 22.53 -4.77
CA ILE A 192 9.05 21.69 -4.13
C ILE A 192 9.82 20.83 -5.17
N GLY A 193 9.28 20.62 -6.37
CA GLY A 193 9.88 19.77 -7.40
C GLY A 193 9.47 18.29 -7.31
N ILE A 194 8.31 17.99 -6.76
CA ILE A 194 7.73 16.65 -6.74
C ILE A 194 7.07 16.36 -8.09
N SER A 195 7.41 15.22 -8.69
CA SER A 195 7.04 14.89 -10.07
C SER A 195 5.78 14.01 -10.18
N GLU A 196 5.25 13.48 -9.09
CA GLU A 196 4.09 12.61 -9.13
C GLU A 196 3.15 12.84 -7.92
N ILE A 197 1.86 12.85 -8.21
CA ILE A 197 0.79 12.83 -7.20
C ILE A 197 -0.09 11.62 -7.46
N ARG A 198 -0.21 10.75 -6.46
CA ARG A 198 -1.16 9.65 -6.48
C ARG A 198 -2.42 10.02 -5.71
N VAL A 199 -3.52 10.20 -6.43
CA VAL A 199 -4.83 10.41 -5.84
C VAL A 199 -5.47 9.04 -5.62
N GLN A 200 -5.77 8.72 -4.37
CA GLN A 200 -6.39 7.45 -4.00
C GLN A 200 -7.70 7.70 -3.28
N PRO A 201 -8.84 7.28 -3.85
CA PRO A 201 -10.14 7.43 -3.21
C PRO A 201 -10.17 6.90 -1.78
N LEU A 202 -11.01 7.52 -0.96
CA LEU A 202 -11.21 7.15 0.44
C LEU A 202 -11.66 5.69 0.55
N MET A 203 -10.89 4.88 1.26
CA MET A 203 -11.25 3.52 1.60
C MET A 203 -12.08 3.50 2.89
N LEU A 204 -13.29 2.96 2.80
CA LEU A 204 -14.24 2.90 3.92
C LEU A 204 -14.00 1.68 4.81
N SER A 205 -12.77 1.53 5.26
CA SER A 205 -12.31 0.44 6.11
C SER A 205 -11.49 0.96 7.28
N GLY A 206 -11.21 0.12 8.25
CA GLY A 206 -10.49 0.50 9.46
C GLY A 206 -11.14 1.70 10.17
N ARG A 207 -10.34 2.68 10.56
CA ARG A 207 -10.83 3.88 11.27
C ARG A 207 -11.74 4.75 10.42
N ALA A 208 -11.58 4.77 9.08
CA ALA A 208 -12.44 5.54 8.19
C ALA A 208 -13.92 5.18 8.32
N ARG A 209 -14.24 3.95 8.69
CA ARG A 209 -15.62 3.49 8.95
C ARG A 209 -16.37 4.36 9.96
N LYS A 210 -15.69 4.80 11.00
CA LYS A 210 -16.28 5.63 12.07
C LYS A 210 -16.63 7.04 11.60
N TYR A 211 -16.07 7.46 10.46
CA TYR A 211 -16.17 8.83 9.94
C TYR A 211 -16.76 8.93 8.54
N VAL A 212 -17.45 7.89 8.05
CA VAL A 212 -17.98 7.83 6.68
C VAL A 212 -18.78 9.08 6.31
N HIS A 213 -19.75 9.47 7.15
CA HIS A 213 -20.61 10.64 6.89
C HIS A 213 -19.83 11.97 6.89
N GLU A 214 -18.74 12.03 7.64
CA GLU A 214 -17.88 13.21 7.75
C GLU A 214 -16.92 13.30 6.56
N LEU A 215 -16.39 12.16 6.10
CA LEU A 215 -15.27 12.12 5.15
C LEU A 215 -15.68 11.91 3.70
N LEU A 216 -16.71 11.10 3.43
CA LEU A 216 -16.99 10.61 2.09
C LEU A 216 -17.45 11.74 1.16
N PRO A 217 -16.70 12.07 0.07
CA PRO A 217 -17.14 13.01 -0.94
C PRO A 217 -18.42 12.55 -1.63
N SER A 218 -19.21 13.51 -2.14
CA SER A 218 -20.33 13.19 -3.03
C SER A 218 -19.82 12.68 -4.39
N HIS A 219 -20.73 12.03 -5.11
CA HIS A 219 -20.41 11.58 -6.48
C HIS A 219 -20.01 12.76 -7.39
N GLU A 220 -20.70 13.89 -7.28
CA GLU A 220 -20.38 15.11 -8.05
C GLU A 220 -18.98 15.63 -7.70
N GLN A 221 -18.62 15.66 -6.41
CA GLN A 221 -17.27 16.07 -6.00
C GLN A 221 -16.17 15.18 -6.60
N TYR A 222 -16.40 13.85 -6.66
CA TYR A 222 -15.45 12.95 -7.32
C TYR A 222 -15.36 13.18 -8.83
N ILE A 223 -16.50 13.39 -9.51
CA ILE A 223 -16.53 13.69 -10.96
C ILE A 223 -15.79 15.00 -11.24
N ASP A 224 -16.01 16.03 -10.45
CA ASP A 224 -15.33 17.32 -10.61
C ASP A 224 -13.83 17.22 -10.33
N LEU A 225 -13.44 16.39 -9.34
CA LEU A 225 -12.02 16.11 -9.09
C LEU A 225 -11.37 15.38 -10.28
N LEU A 226 -12.03 14.38 -10.88
CA LEU A 226 -11.51 13.67 -12.05
C LEU A 226 -11.31 14.62 -13.23
N LYS A 227 -12.29 15.49 -13.54
CA LYS A 227 -12.14 16.54 -14.56
C LYS A 227 -10.97 17.49 -14.25
N LYS A 228 -10.80 17.84 -12.98
CA LYS A 228 -9.69 18.68 -12.53
C LYS A 228 -8.35 17.97 -12.70
N ILE A 229 -8.25 16.67 -12.40
CA ILE A 229 -7.05 15.87 -12.63
C ILE A 229 -6.68 15.86 -14.12
N ASP A 230 -7.64 15.61 -14.99
CA ASP A 230 -7.42 15.63 -16.45
C ASP A 230 -6.89 16.99 -16.91
N PHE A 231 -7.51 18.07 -16.46
CA PHE A 231 -7.06 19.44 -16.76
C PHE A 231 -5.64 19.72 -16.24
N LEU A 232 -5.35 19.38 -14.97
CA LEU A 232 -4.06 19.63 -14.36
C LEU A 232 -2.95 18.77 -14.98
N ASN A 233 -3.24 17.55 -15.43
CA ASN A 233 -2.30 16.73 -16.19
C ASN A 233 -1.90 17.40 -17.52
N VAL A 234 -2.79 18.14 -18.16
CA VAL A 234 -2.42 18.95 -19.33
C VAL A 234 -1.56 20.15 -18.92
N VAL A 235 -1.95 20.87 -17.86
CA VAL A 235 -1.23 22.04 -17.38
C VAL A 235 0.20 21.70 -16.91
N TYR A 236 0.36 20.56 -16.24
CA TYR A 236 1.65 20.12 -15.67
C TYR A 236 2.39 19.07 -16.49
N SER A 237 1.97 18.81 -17.73
CA SER A 237 2.42 17.69 -18.58
C SER A 237 3.94 17.47 -18.64
N ASN A 238 4.74 18.55 -18.48
CA ASN A 238 6.21 18.49 -18.53
C ASN A 238 6.88 18.47 -17.15
N THR A 239 6.11 18.56 -16.07
CA THR A 239 6.67 18.75 -14.72
C THR A 239 6.14 17.76 -13.70
N MET A 240 4.89 17.32 -13.84
CA MET A 240 4.24 16.49 -12.85
C MET A 240 3.17 15.59 -13.50
N ASN A 241 3.05 14.37 -13.03
CA ASN A 241 2.01 13.42 -13.38
C ASN A 241 1.05 13.24 -12.21
N ILE A 242 -0.25 13.30 -12.49
CA ILE A 242 -1.29 13.06 -11.48
C ILE A 242 -2.02 11.78 -11.85
N SER A 243 -1.85 10.75 -11.04
CA SER A 243 -2.46 9.45 -11.25
C SER A 243 -3.66 9.22 -10.33
N TRP A 244 -4.70 8.62 -10.88
CA TRP A 244 -5.85 8.13 -10.11
C TRP A 244 -5.67 6.65 -9.82
N GLY A 245 -5.68 6.25 -8.55
CA GLY A 245 -5.59 4.86 -8.13
C GLY A 245 -6.94 4.37 -7.60
N ASP A 246 -7.69 3.64 -8.41
CA ASP A 246 -8.93 3.03 -7.92
C ASP A 246 -8.61 1.79 -7.06
N PRO A 247 -8.94 1.82 -5.76
CA PRO A 247 -8.65 0.70 -4.87
C PRO A 247 -9.48 -0.55 -5.17
N LEU A 248 -10.62 -0.42 -5.87
CA LEU A 248 -11.48 -1.55 -6.22
C LEU A 248 -11.18 -2.16 -7.59
N ASP A 249 -10.39 -1.50 -8.44
CA ASP A 249 -10.12 -1.93 -9.82
C ASP A 249 -9.64 -3.40 -9.88
N HIS A 250 -8.69 -3.79 -9.03
CA HIS A 250 -8.18 -5.16 -9.01
C HIS A 250 -9.24 -6.17 -8.58
N ILE A 251 -10.13 -5.82 -7.65
CA ILE A 251 -11.24 -6.69 -7.21
C ILE A 251 -12.19 -6.93 -8.37
N PHE A 252 -12.55 -5.89 -9.12
CA PHE A 252 -13.42 -6.03 -10.30
C PHE A 252 -12.76 -6.85 -11.40
N ARG A 253 -11.47 -6.66 -11.65
CA ARG A 253 -10.74 -7.44 -12.64
C ARG A 253 -10.69 -8.92 -12.29
N PHE A 254 -10.39 -9.25 -11.05
CA PHE A 254 -10.27 -10.64 -10.62
C PHE A 254 -11.62 -11.35 -10.51
N LYS A 255 -12.67 -10.67 -10.01
CA LYS A 255 -14.00 -11.29 -9.90
C LYS A 255 -14.63 -11.58 -11.26
N SER A 256 -14.28 -10.85 -12.31
CA SER A 256 -14.79 -11.09 -13.67
C SER A 256 -14.28 -12.40 -14.28
N GLY A 257 -13.24 -13.01 -13.70
CA GLY A 257 -12.62 -14.24 -14.21
C GLY A 257 -11.84 -14.08 -15.51
N GLN A 258 -11.72 -12.85 -16.05
CA GLN A 258 -10.96 -12.59 -17.28
C GLN A 258 -9.44 -12.63 -17.06
N ASN A 259 -9.01 -12.32 -15.84
CA ASN A 259 -7.61 -12.43 -15.41
C ASN A 259 -7.61 -12.69 -13.92
N ASP A 260 -7.30 -13.91 -13.53
CA ASP A 260 -7.31 -14.38 -12.15
C ASP A 260 -5.90 -14.65 -11.57
N ILE A 261 -4.86 -14.25 -12.32
CA ILE A 261 -3.47 -14.37 -11.88
C ILE A 261 -3.00 -13.02 -11.35
N THR A 262 -2.68 -12.97 -10.05
CA THR A 262 -2.06 -11.79 -9.46
C THR A 262 -0.54 -11.83 -9.54
N THR A 263 0.05 -10.66 -9.80
CA THR A 263 1.50 -10.42 -9.72
C THR A 263 1.88 -9.59 -8.50
N TYR A 264 0.89 -9.22 -7.71
CA TYR A 264 1.00 -8.44 -6.49
C TYR A 264 0.67 -9.32 -5.27
N ALA A 265 1.35 -9.07 -4.16
CA ALA A 265 1.00 -9.61 -2.86
C ALA A 265 1.23 -8.58 -1.76
N SER A 266 0.67 -8.83 -0.59
CA SER A 266 0.92 -8.05 0.61
C SER A 266 1.11 -8.95 1.83
N ILE A 267 1.86 -8.44 2.82
CA ILE A 267 2.10 -9.12 4.09
C ILE A 267 1.86 -8.10 5.20
N LYS A 268 1.00 -8.44 6.15
CA LYS A 268 0.73 -7.63 7.34
C LYS A 268 1.89 -7.73 8.34
N ALA A 269 1.98 -6.78 9.26
CA ALA A 269 3.02 -6.74 10.29
C ALA A 269 3.08 -8.00 11.18
N ASN A 270 1.99 -8.73 11.35
CA ASN A 270 1.93 -10.00 12.08
C ASN A 270 2.22 -11.24 11.21
N GLY A 271 2.59 -11.04 9.94
CA GLY A 271 2.91 -12.11 9.00
C GLY A 271 1.73 -12.67 8.22
N ASP A 272 0.51 -12.24 8.46
CA ASP A 272 -0.66 -12.67 7.68
C ASP A 272 -0.52 -12.21 6.22
N ILE A 273 -0.96 -13.06 5.28
CA ILE A 273 -0.95 -12.80 3.84
C ILE A 273 -2.40 -12.53 3.39
N PRO A 274 -2.85 -11.27 3.30
CA PRO A 274 -4.18 -10.96 2.80
C PRO A 274 -4.22 -11.08 1.26
N ILE A 275 -5.38 -11.47 0.71
CA ILE A 275 -5.58 -11.51 -0.74
C ILE A 275 -5.66 -10.09 -1.33
N SER A 276 -6.10 -9.14 -0.52
CA SER A 276 -6.21 -7.72 -0.82
C SER A 276 -6.25 -6.94 0.49
N PRO A 277 -5.67 -5.74 0.57
CA PRO A 277 -5.84 -4.88 1.75
C PRO A 277 -7.29 -4.42 1.95
N TYR A 278 -8.19 -4.72 1.01
CA TYR A 278 -9.57 -4.25 0.99
C TYR A 278 -10.62 -5.37 1.16
N LEU A 279 -10.17 -6.61 1.37
CA LEU A 279 -11.03 -7.75 1.68
C LEU A 279 -10.56 -8.41 2.97
N PRO A 280 -11.48 -8.80 3.87
CA PRO A 280 -11.14 -9.39 5.16
C PRO A 280 -10.82 -10.88 5.04
N LEU A 281 -9.84 -11.23 4.23
CA LEU A 281 -9.42 -12.61 3.98
C LEU A 281 -7.90 -12.72 3.95
N SER A 282 -7.35 -13.45 4.91
CA SER A 282 -5.95 -13.87 4.93
C SER A 282 -5.85 -15.35 4.55
N VAL A 283 -4.88 -15.68 3.69
CA VAL A 283 -4.74 -16.99 3.05
C VAL A 283 -3.50 -17.75 3.47
N GLY A 284 -2.80 -17.24 4.46
CA GLY A 284 -1.62 -17.85 5.05
C GLY A 284 -0.95 -16.92 6.05
N ASN A 285 0.10 -17.41 6.72
CA ASN A 285 0.94 -16.63 7.61
C ASN A 285 2.40 -17.09 7.49
N VAL A 286 3.32 -16.12 7.31
CA VAL A 286 4.75 -16.41 7.08
C VAL A 286 5.46 -17.09 8.25
N ARG A 287 4.82 -17.18 9.45
CA ARG A 287 5.31 -18.02 10.56
C ARG A 287 5.06 -19.48 10.38
N LYS A 288 4.06 -19.88 9.57
CA LYS A 288 3.74 -21.30 9.31
C LYS A 288 4.60 -21.85 8.18
N HIS A 289 4.58 -21.18 7.04
CA HIS A 289 5.35 -21.55 5.86
C HIS A 289 6.04 -20.32 5.30
N SER A 290 7.12 -20.49 4.52
CA SER A 290 7.79 -19.37 3.90
C SER A 290 6.88 -18.65 2.88
N PHE A 291 7.10 -17.37 2.63
CA PHE A 291 6.32 -16.63 1.63
C PHE A 291 6.40 -17.28 0.24
N LEU A 292 7.57 -17.78 -0.16
CA LEU A 292 7.73 -18.44 -1.46
C LEU A 292 7.06 -19.81 -1.53
N ASP A 293 6.85 -20.49 -0.40
CA ASP A 293 6.06 -21.72 -0.38
C ASP A 293 4.58 -21.40 -0.65
N TYR A 294 4.03 -20.34 -0.05
CA TYR A 294 2.69 -19.84 -0.40
C TYR A 294 2.58 -19.44 -1.87
N TRP A 295 3.61 -18.76 -2.41
CA TRP A 295 3.62 -18.37 -3.81
C TRP A 295 3.55 -19.61 -4.73
N ARG A 296 4.32 -20.64 -4.44
CA ARG A 296 4.34 -21.91 -5.19
C ARG A 296 3.07 -22.74 -5.00
N ALA A 297 2.46 -22.65 -3.81
CA ALA A 297 1.22 -23.37 -3.48
C ALA A 297 -0.05 -22.76 -4.08
N GLY A 298 0.06 -21.65 -4.84
CA GLY A 298 -1.06 -21.10 -5.57
C GLY A 298 -1.48 -19.67 -5.16
N LEU A 299 -0.69 -18.96 -4.34
CA LEU A 299 -0.98 -17.55 -4.03
C LEU A 299 -1.22 -16.68 -5.29
N PRO A 300 -0.52 -16.88 -6.43
CA PRO A 300 -0.83 -16.14 -7.66
C PRO A 300 -2.23 -16.32 -8.21
N ILE A 301 -2.87 -17.46 -7.92
CA ILE A 301 -4.23 -17.79 -8.40
C ILE A 301 -5.27 -17.82 -7.28
N VAL A 302 -4.97 -17.20 -6.16
CA VAL A 302 -5.81 -17.19 -4.94
C VAL A 302 -7.22 -16.64 -5.18
N TRP A 303 -7.41 -15.82 -6.21
CA TRP A 303 -8.70 -15.29 -6.61
C TRP A 303 -9.67 -16.35 -7.21
N ARG A 304 -9.17 -17.57 -7.49
CA ARG A 304 -10.00 -18.70 -7.91
C ARG A 304 -10.79 -19.34 -6.75
N LEU A 305 -10.42 -19.05 -5.51
CA LEU A 305 -11.11 -19.55 -4.32
C LEU A 305 -12.55 -19.03 -4.28
N ASP A 306 -13.51 -19.93 -4.00
CA ASP A 306 -14.93 -19.58 -3.91
C ASP A 306 -15.20 -18.53 -2.83
N ILE A 307 -14.47 -18.59 -1.71
CA ILE A 307 -14.58 -17.58 -0.65
C ILE A 307 -14.11 -16.21 -1.13
N ALA A 308 -13.03 -16.13 -1.90
CA ALA A 308 -12.53 -14.87 -2.46
C ALA A 308 -13.56 -14.25 -3.41
N LYS A 309 -14.17 -15.06 -4.29
CA LYS A 309 -15.22 -14.64 -5.21
C LYS A 309 -16.46 -14.14 -4.46
N LYS A 310 -16.94 -14.88 -3.46
CA LYS A 310 -18.09 -14.49 -2.65
C LYS A 310 -17.89 -13.15 -1.95
N LEU A 311 -16.71 -12.92 -1.38
CA LEU A 311 -16.39 -11.65 -0.74
C LEU A 311 -16.33 -10.50 -1.77
N ALA A 312 -15.71 -10.75 -2.94
CA ALA A 312 -15.62 -9.76 -4.01
C ALA A 312 -16.98 -9.44 -4.64
N ASP A 313 -17.89 -10.42 -4.74
CA ASP A 313 -19.24 -10.23 -5.33
C ASP A 313 -20.10 -9.27 -4.53
N ASN A 314 -19.86 -9.15 -3.24
CA ASN A 314 -20.56 -8.20 -2.37
C ASN A 314 -20.10 -6.74 -2.58
N LEU A 315 -19.02 -6.50 -3.33
CA LEU A 315 -18.49 -5.16 -3.59
C LEU A 315 -18.78 -4.73 -5.03
N MET A 316 -19.70 -3.77 -5.21
CA MET A 316 -20.03 -3.16 -6.49
C MET A 316 -19.52 -1.72 -6.60
N CYS A 317 -19.34 -1.04 -5.47
CA CYS A 317 -18.82 0.33 -5.40
C CYS A 317 -18.22 0.59 -4.01
N MET A 318 -17.54 1.73 -3.85
CA MET A 318 -16.92 2.14 -2.59
C MET A 318 -17.91 2.20 -1.42
N THR A 319 -19.16 2.61 -1.70
CA THR A 319 -20.21 2.70 -0.67
C THR A 319 -20.71 1.35 -0.17
N ASP A 320 -20.48 0.27 -0.91
CA ASP A 320 -20.82 -1.08 -0.44
C ASP A 320 -19.91 -1.50 0.72
N MET A 321 -18.66 -1.05 0.74
CA MET A 321 -17.80 -1.21 1.90
C MET A 321 -18.39 -0.53 3.15
N ALA A 322 -19.07 0.60 2.98
CA ALA A 322 -19.75 1.30 4.07
C ALA A 322 -21.05 0.63 4.49
N ARG A 323 -21.82 0.05 3.56
CA ARG A 323 -23.06 -0.67 3.87
C ARG A 323 -22.82 -1.92 4.70
N HIS A 324 -21.74 -2.64 4.42
CA HIS A 324 -21.33 -3.77 5.24
C HIS A 324 -20.89 -3.37 6.66
N VAL A 325 -20.64 -2.09 6.89
CA VAL A 325 -20.30 -1.53 8.21
C VAL A 325 -21.48 -1.58 9.20
N GLU A 326 -22.72 -1.45 8.73
CA GLU A 326 -23.91 -1.50 9.61
C GLU A 326 -24.30 -2.95 9.97
N GLU A 327 -23.94 -3.92 9.13
CA GLU A 327 -24.29 -5.34 9.31
C GLU A 327 -23.14 -6.20 9.86
N VAL A 328 -21.89 -5.75 9.76
CA VAL A 328 -20.71 -6.46 10.21
C VAL A 328 -20.18 -5.85 11.50
N PRO A 329 -19.86 -6.66 12.53
CA PRO A 329 -19.30 -6.17 13.79
C PRO A 329 -18.08 -5.25 13.58
N ASP A 330 -17.80 -4.38 14.55
CA ASP A 330 -16.63 -3.48 14.56
C ASP A 330 -15.28 -4.20 14.37
N THR A 331 -15.28 -5.51 14.50
CA THR A 331 -14.15 -6.44 14.37
C THR A 331 -13.79 -6.82 12.92
N TRP A 332 -14.57 -6.44 11.92
CA TRP A 332 -14.36 -6.91 10.53
C TRP A 332 -12.95 -6.65 9.98
N TRP A 333 -12.25 -5.66 10.50
CA TRP A 333 -10.86 -5.34 10.10
C TRP A 333 -9.82 -5.82 11.13
N GLU A 334 -10.25 -6.16 12.30
CA GLU A 334 -9.39 -6.73 13.32
C GLU A 334 -9.30 -8.26 13.19
N GLU A 335 -10.35 -8.88 12.61
CA GLU A 335 -10.44 -10.33 12.42
C GLU A 335 -10.72 -10.67 10.95
N ASP A 336 -9.65 -10.77 10.15
CA ASP A 336 -9.78 -11.39 8.83
C ASP A 336 -10.29 -12.83 8.98
N ILE A 337 -11.08 -13.27 8.01
CA ILE A 337 -11.31 -14.70 7.81
C ILE A 337 -9.95 -15.32 7.51
N LYS A 338 -9.52 -16.26 8.32
CA LYS A 338 -8.22 -16.91 8.18
C LYS A 338 -8.38 -18.31 7.62
N ILE A 339 -7.79 -18.53 6.47
CA ILE A 339 -7.59 -19.85 5.86
C ILE A 339 -6.10 -20.02 5.60
N ASP A 340 -5.67 -21.24 5.30
CA ASP A 340 -4.29 -21.52 4.92
C ASP A 340 -4.28 -22.34 3.63
N ILE A 341 -3.84 -21.76 2.51
CA ILE A 341 -3.90 -22.45 1.20
C ILE A 341 -2.98 -23.64 1.11
N ILE A 342 -1.97 -23.76 1.98
CA ILE A 342 -1.09 -24.93 2.07
C ILE A 342 -1.72 -26.00 2.96
N ASP A 343 -2.00 -25.65 4.23
CA ASP A 343 -2.49 -26.62 5.23
C ASP A 343 -3.89 -27.14 4.89
N ASP A 344 -4.75 -26.30 4.31
CA ASP A 344 -6.13 -26.64 3.94
C ASP A 344 -6.24 -27.23 2.53
N HIS A 345 -5.14 -27.36 1.78
CA HIS A 345 -5.08 -27.95 0.43
C HIS A 345 -6.07 -27.36 -0.58
N LEU A 346 -6.19 -26.02 -0.62
CA LEU A 346 -7.29 -25.35 -1.32
C LEU A 346 -7.06 -25.07 -2.82
N LEU A 347 -5.83 -25.16 -3.32
CA LEU A 347 -5.46 -24.72 -4.69
C LEU A 347 -4.59 -25.74 -5.46
N TYR A 348 -4.78 -27.03 -5.23
CA TYR A 348 -4.09 -28.11 -5.96
C TYR A 348 -4.82 -28.52 -7.22
#